data_de749992dbf6fc94c6224c25ad74120c
#
_entry.id   de749992dbf6fc94c6224c25ad74120c
#
_cell.length_a   1.000
_cell.length_b   1.000
_cell.length_c   1.000
_cell.angle_alpha   90.00
_cell.angle_beta   90.00
_cell.angle_gamma   90.00
#
_symmetry.space_group_name_H-M   'P 1'
#
loop_
_entity.id
_entity.type
_entity.pdbx_description
1 polymer ?
#
loop_
_entity_poly.entity_id
_entity_poly.type
_entity_poly.pdbx_seq_one_letter_code
_entity_poly.pdbx_strand_id
1 'polypeptide(L)'
;MPEPGSEEIRDWLADYVYETMRTESLEQVVDRLNSVIVARIPELADRDMRRDLTASTRAHARAMLPGLTSDTFEFTIPEEAHAFARTIARRGFELRLLLRIYHVGQEAVLDYMTDAIDQRQAPYEIERAVLLRLFGRSSKWVSTSVELLTDTYMEERERVFRAALNRRTETVHALLSDLDAASAGADTEQASIRLGYRLAGQHLAFVLWTDEPGGEIPGEGEAIGLLDRVAARLAAALGTARVLTVPSGSSDMWAWAGLDDGAQAAKLTAPEELTRLADLVEAPVRVAFGVPGAHVAGFRASHREAVAARNVADRGEPGAPRVHAYREVEIAYLAGVDDAAMRGLIGRELRALAGRDSNAARLRETLHAYLSSHRSPEATAKVLGVHKNTVRYRIQRIEELLGHSIEARSLALATALACVAAYGPDALP
;
A
#
# COMPACT_ATOMS: atom_id res chain seq x y z
N MET A 1 -50.92 -26.04 36.65
CA MET A 1 -50.30 -27.34 36.30
C MET A 1 -48.87 -27.25 36.72
N PRO A 2 -48.24 -28.31 37.25
CA PRO A 2 -46.82 -28.28 37.58
C PRO A 2 -46.00 -28.07 36.29
N GLU A 3 -44.92 -27.29 36.39
CA GLU A 3 -43.98 -27.12 35.29
C GLU A 3 -43.44 -28.52 34.89
N PRO A 4 -43.31 -28.82 33.57
CA PRO A 4 -42.74 -30.09 33.14
C PRO A 4 -41.37 -30.25 33.71
N GLY A 5 -41.09 -31.47 34.25
CA GLY A 5 -39.80 -31.75 34.83
C GLY A 5 -38.70 -31.67 33.78
N SER A 6 -37.51 -31.23 34.19
CA SER A 6 -36.33 -31.15 33.30
C SER A 6 -36.04 -32.47 32.57
N GLU A 7 -36.52 -33.57 33.07
CA GLU A 7 -36.41 -34.93 32.53
C GLU A 7 -37.32 -35.15 31.33
N GLU A 8 -38.58 -34.72 31.38
CA GLU A 8 -39.55 -34.85 30.27
C GLU A 8 -39.10 -33.99 29.03
N ILE A 9 -38.57 -32.81 29.30
CA ILE A 9 -38.05 -31.95 28.22
C ILE A 9 -36.83 -32.60 27.56
N ARG A 10 -35.97 -33.22 28.36
CA ARG A 10 -34.77 -33.89 27.86
C ARG A 10 -35.14 -35.16 27.06
N ASP A 11 -36.06 -35.94 27.50
CA ASP A 11 -36.52 -37.16 26.82
C ASP A 11 -37.16 -36.79 25.47
N TRP A 12 -38.01 -35.78 25.42
CA TRP A 12 -38.58 -35.29 24.17
C TRP A 12 -37.50 -34.79 23.19
N LEU A 13 -36.50 -34.07 23.67
CA LEU A 13 -35.35 -33.61 22.86
C LEU A 13 -34.50 -34.81 22.41
N ALA A 14 -34.30 -35.81 23.24
CA ALA A 14 -33.52 -37.00 22.90
C ALA A 14 -34.17 -37.78 21.74
N ASP A 15 -35.48 -37.97 21.79
CA ASP A 15 -36.24 -38.62 20.70
C ASP A 15 -36.17 -37.83 19.42
N TYR A 16 -36.31 -36.52 19.50
CA TYR A 16 -36.16 -35.61 18.34
C TYR A 16 -34.77 -35.70 17.72
N VAL A 17 -33.70 -35.63 18.55
CA VAL A 17 -32.29 -35.71 18.10
C VAL A 17 -32.04 -37.11 17.47
N TYR A 18 -32.52 -38.18 18.08
CA TYR A 18 -32.34 -39.54 17.55
C TYR A 18 -32.93 -39.68 16.14
N GLU A 19 -34.14 -39.20 15.92
CA GLU A 19 -34.77 -39.24 14.59
C GLU A 19 -34.04 -38.33 13.58
N THR A 20 -33.65 -37.14 13.98
CA THR A 20 -32.98 -36.19 13.10
C THR A 20 -31.54 -36.61 12.74
N MET A 21 -30.86 -37.34 13.61
CA MET A 21 -29.52 -37.86 13.33
C MET A 21 -29.50 -39.01 12.31
N ARG A 22 -30.64 -39.58 11.98
CA ARG A 22 -30.72 -40.53 10.83
C ARG A 22 -30.39 -39.74 9.56
N THR A 23 -29.52 -40.29 8.70
CA THR A 23 -28.92 -39.59 7.55
C THR A 23 -29.98 -38.93 6.64
N GLU A 24 -31.08 -39.60 6.35
CA GLU A 24 -32.14 -39.06 5.51
C GLU A 24 -32.84 -37.86 6.13
N SER A 25 -33.16 -37.88 7.42
CA SER A 25 -33.77 -36.77 8.13
C SER A 25 -32.81 -35.57 8.26
N LEU A 26 -31.53 -35.82 8.52
CA LEU A 26 -30.52 -34.81 8.59
C LEU A 26 -30.35 -34.04 7.24
N GLU A 27 -30.29 -34.77 6.13
CA GLU A 27 -30.17 -34.17 4.80
C GLU A 27 -31.42 -33.32 4.46
N GLN A 28 -32.62 -33.77 4.83
CA GLN A 28 -33.86 -32.98 4.65
C GLN A 28 -33.79 -31.64 5.43
N VAL A 29 -33.30 -31.66 6.67
CA VAL A 29 -33.10 -30.44 7.47
C VAL A 29 -32.08 -29.50 6.78
N VAL A 30 -30.93 -30.05 6.38
CA VAL A 30 -29.87 -29.28 5.69
C VAL A 30 -30.39 -28.65 4.40
N ASP A 31 -31.13 -29.41 3.57
CA ASP A 31 -31.66 -28.90 2.30
C ASP A 31 -32.69 -27.80 2.54
N ARG A 32 -33.57 -27.96 3.53
CA ARG A 32 -34.56 -26.94 3.89
C ARG A 32 -33.91 -25.64 4.35
N LEU A 33 -32.92 -25.72 5.28
CA LEU A 33 -32.19 -24.57 5.78
C LEU A 33 -31.47 -23.86 4.64
N ASN A 34 -30.74 -24.60 3.82
CA ASN A 34 -30.00 -24.05 2.70
C ASN A 34 -30.91 -23.37 1.66
N SER A 35 -32.09 -23.95 1.40
CA SER A 35 -33.05 -23.34 0.48
C SER A 35 -33.52 -21.98 0.97
N VAL A 36 -33.79 -21.83 2.27
CA VAL A 36 -34.17 -20.55 2.87
C VAL A 36 -33.00 -19.55 2.81
N ILE A 37 -31.78 -19.99 3.17
CA ILE A 37 -30.60 -19.13 3.17
C ILE A 37 -30.31 -18.62 1.75
N VAL A 38 -30.28 -19.49 0.75
CA VAL A 38 -29.99 -19.12 -0.65
C VAL A 38 -31.10 -18.23 -1.25
N ALA A 39 -32.35 -18.48 -0.89
CA ALA A 39 -33.46 -17.62 -1.35
C ALA A 39 -33.34 -16.17 -0.86
N ARG A 40 -32.84 -15.97 0.36
CA ARG A 40 -32.64 -14.64 0.97
C ARG A 40 -31.27 -14.01 0.66
N ILE A 41 -30.30 -14.82 0.20
CA ILE A 41 -28.91 -14.40 -0.07
C ILE A 41 -28.51 -14.90 -1.46
N PRO A 42 -28.88 -14.17 -2.53
CA PRO A 42 -28.61 -14.60 -3.91
C PRO A 42 -27.13 -14.78 -4.24
N GLU A 43 -26.25 -14.13 -3.50
CA GLU A 43 -24.78 -14.26 -3.61
C GLU A 43 -24.29 -15.70 -3.41
N LEU A 44 -25.08 -16.54 -2.72
CA LEU A 44 -24.81 -17.97 -2.47
C LEU A 44 -25.36 -18.89 -3.57
N ALA A 45 -25.96 -18.36 -4.62
CA ALA A 45 -26.55 -19.16 -5.69
C ALA A 45 -25.52 -19.89 -6.58
N ASP A 46 -24.27 -19.44 -6.57
CA ASP A 46 -23.16 -20.11 -7.26
C ASP A 46 -22.93 -21.54 -6.76
N ARG A 47 -22.57 -22.46 -7.69
CA ARG A 47 -22.43 -23.89 -7.41
C ARG A 47 -21.45 -24.21 -6.29
N ASP A 48 -20.30 -23.55 -6.30
CA ASP A 48 -19.24 -23.81 -5.30
C ASP A 48 -19.62 -23.25 -3.93
N MET A 49 -20.21 -22.03 -3.92
CA MET A 49 -20.74 -21.43 -2.69
C MET A 49 -21.84 -22.28 -2.04
N ARG A 50 -22.74 -22.85 -2.85
CA ARG A 50 -23.79 -23.76 -2.35
C ARG A 50 -23.18 -25.03 -1.75
N ARG A 51 -22.18 -25.61 -2.42
CA ARG A 51 -21.49 -26.81 -1.89
C ARG A 51 -20.86 -26.53 -0.54
N ASP A 52 -20.14 -25.42 -0.42
CA ASP A 52 -19.44 -25.06 0.81
C ASP A 52 -20.43 -24.66 1.92
N LEU A 53 -21.53 -23.96 1.59
CA LEU A 53 -22.63 -23.71 2.50
C LEU A 53 -23.25 -25.01 3.01
N THR A 54 -23.54 -25.97 2.11
CA THR A 54 -24.14 -27.25 2.47
C THR A 54 -23.24 -28.06 3.40
N ALA A 55 -21.94 -28.07 3.13
CA ALA A 55 -20.97 -28.73 4.01
C ALA A 55 -20.96 -28.08 5.41
N SER A 56 -20.92 -26.75 5.47
CA SER A 56 -20.96 -25.99 6.72
C SER A 56 -22.26 -26.22 7.50
N THR A 57 -23.43 -26.09 6.83
CA THR A 57 -24.74 -26.32 7.47
C THR A 57 -24.86 -27.73 8.03
N ARG A 58 -24.44 -28.75 7.27
CA ARG A 58 -24.44 -30.16 7.71
C ARG A 58 -23.55 -30.37 8.94
N ALA A 59 -22.34 -29.80 8.93
CA ALA A 59 -21.40 -29.90 10.05
C ALA A 59 -21.93 -29.22 11.31
N HIS A 60 -22.54 -28.02 11.15
CA HIS A 60 -23.22 -27.35 12.26
C HIS A 60 -24.38 -28.15 12.82
N ALA A 61 -25.25 -28.72 11.98
CA ALA A 61 -26.35 -29.56 12.43
C ALA A 61 -25.86 -30.76 13.24
N ARG A 62 -24.81 -31.45 12.77
CA ARG A 62 -24.19 -32.55 13.48
C ARG A 62 -23.58 -32.14 14.82
N ALA A 63 -22.96 -30.99 14.92
CA ALA A 63 -22.35 -30.48 16.14
C ALA A 63 -23.39 -29.99 17.16
N MET A 64 -24.49 -29.43 16.69
CA MET A 64 -25.52 -28.83 17.55
C MET A 64 -26.55 -29.82 18.09
N LEU A 65 -27.01 -30.79 17.28
CA LEU A 65 -28.07 -31.69 17.64
C LEU A 65 -27.82 -32.46 18.97
N PRO A 66 -26.63 -33.06 19.22
CA PRO A 66 -26.33 -33.65 20.50
C PRO A 66 -26.38 -32.69 21.67
N GLY A 67 -25.95 -31.45 21.43
CA GLY A 67 -25.97 -30.37 22.41
C GLY A 67 -27.38 -29.98 22.89
N LEU A 68 -28.46 -30.30 22.13
CA LEU A 68 -29.82 -30.01 22.53
C LEU A 68 -30.29 -30.82 23.73
N THR A 69 -29.74 -32.00 23.95
CA THR A 69 -30.07 -32.92 25.06
C THR A 69 -29.21 -32.71 26.30
N SER A 70 -28.03 -32.10 26.17
CA SER A 70 -27.10 -31.86 27.27
C SER A 70 -27.58 -30.78 28.22
N ASP A 71 -27.24 -30.82 29.50
CA ASP A 71 -27.52 -29.77 30.46
C ASP A 71 -26.62 -28.55 30.23
N THR A 72 -25.39 -28.72 29.80
CA THR A 72 -24.48 -27.68 29.36
C THR A 72 -24.43 -27.63 27.84
N PHE A 73 -24.54 -26.40 27.27
CA PHE A 73 -24.44 -26.24 25.84
C PHE A 73 -23.01 -25.78 25.50
N GLU A 74 -22.15 -26.77 25.25
CA GLU A 74 -20.79 -26.59 24.76
C GLU A 74 -20.71 -27.17 23.35
N PHE A 75 -20.11 -26.44 22.44
CA PHE A 75 -19.89 -26.88 21.07
C PHE A 75 -18.62 -26.23 20.52
N THR A 76 -18.00 -26.92 19.59
CA THR A 76 -16.87 -26.41 18.80
C THR A 76 -17.38 -26.03 17.42
N ILE A 77 -16.84 -24.96 16.86
CA ILE A 77 -17.14 -24.57 15.48
C ILE A 77 -16.51 -25.59 14.54
N PRO A 78 -17.28 -26.20 13.63
CA PRO A 78 -16.76 -27.20 12.70
C PRO A 78 -15.76 -26.61 11.72
N GLU A 79 -14.77 -27.41 11.28
CA GLU A 79 -13.78 -26.97 10.29
C GLU A 79 -14.41 -26.57 8.95
N GLU A 80 -15.51 -27.17 8.55
CA GLU A 80 -16.27 -26.81 7.36
C GLU A 80 -16.85 -25.39 7.43
N ALA A 81 -17.18 -24.91 8.64
CA ALA A 81 -17.61 -23.53 8.83
C ALA A 81 -16.43 -22.55 8.70
N HIS A 82 -15.27 -22.89 9.27
CA HIS A 82 -14.04 -22.13 9.06
C HIS A 82 -13.62 -22.14 7.59
N ALA A 83 -13.71 -23.28 6.90
CA ALA A 83 -13.42 -23.39 5.47
C ALA A 83 -14.37 -22.50 4.64
N PHE A 84 -15.65 -22.44 4.99
CA PHE A 84 -16.61 -21.59 4.32
C PHE A 84 -16.33 -20.10 4.56
N ALA A 85 -16.01 -19.69 5.79
CA ALA A 85 -15.60 -18.31 6.10
C ALA A 85 -14.35 -17.89 5.28
N ARG A 86 -13.37 -18.79 5.16
CA ARG A 86 -12.20 -18.56 4.29
C ARG A 86 -12.58 -18.43 2.81
N THR A 87 -13.54 -19.23 2.32
CA THR A 87 -14.02 -19.13 0.94
C THR A 87 -14.67 -17.78 0.67
N ILE A 88 -15.49 -17.28 1.60
CA ILE A 88 -16.11 -15.94 1.52
C ILE A 88 -15.02 -14.86 1.42
N ALA A 89 -13.99 -14.93 2.27
CA ALA A 89 -12.86 -13.99 2.26
C ALA A 89 -12.07 -14.03 0.95
N ARG A 90 -11.72 -15.23 0.44
CA ARG A 90 -10.96 -15.43 -0.82
C ARG A 90 -11.69 -14.91 -2.04
N ARG A 91 -13.01 -15.02 -2.08
CA ARG A 91 -13.84 -14.51 -3.16
C ARG A 91 -14.09 -13.02 -3.10
N GLY A 92 -13.56 -12.33 -2.07
CA GLY A 92 -13.65 -10.89 -1.92
C GLY A 92 -15.01 -10.39 -1.43
N PHE A 93 -15.90 -11.26 -0.95
CA PHE A 93 -17.13 -10.84 -0.32
C PHE A 93 -16.85 -10.14 1.00
N GLU A 94 -17.66 -9.17 1.36
CA GLU A 94 -17.55 -8.44 2.62
C GLU A 94 -17.95 -9.30 3.83
N LEU A 95 -17.38 -9.00 5.00
CA LEU A 95 -17.71 -9.66 6.27
C LEU A 95 -19.23 -9.69 6.55
N ARG A 96 -19.95 -8.63 6.15
CA ARG A 96 -21.40 -8.56 6.32
C ARG A 96 -22.16 -9.73 5.67
N LEU A 97 -21.61 -10.35 4.60
CA LEU A 97 -22.22 -11.53 4.00
C LEU A 97 -22.19 -12.70 4.97
N LEU A 98 -21.05 -12.96 5.64
CA LEU A 98 -20.91 -13.99 6.65
C LEU A 98 -21.91 -13.77 7.80
N LEU A 99 -22.01 -12.55 8.31
CA LEU A 99 -22.96 -12.18 9.37
C LEU A 99 -24.40 -12.43 8.96
N ARG A 100 -24.77 -12.04 7.74
CA ARG A 100 -26.13 -12.27 7.18
C ARG A 100 -26.47 -13.75 7.09
N ILE A 101 -25.51 -14.59 6.70
CA ILE A 101 -25.71 -16.05 6.60
C ILE A 101 -26.08 -16.62 7.96
N TYR A 102 -25.37 -16.25 9.02
CA TYR A 102 -25.66 -16.73 10.37
C TYR A 102 -26.99 -16.24 10.93
N HIS A 103 -27.36 -14.98 10.70
CA HIS A 103 -28.66 -14.44 11.12
C HIS A 103 -29.83 -15.13 10.38
N VAL A 104 -29.73 -15.25 9.06
CA VAL A 104 -30.75 -15.96 8.25
C VAL A 104 -30.82 -17.43 8.61
N GLY A 105 -29.66 -18.04 8.86
CA GLY A 105 -29.57 -19.43 9.33
C GLY A 105 -30.25 -19.63 10.69
N GLN A 106 -30.07 -18.72 11.64
CA GLN A 106 -30.74 -18.76 12.95
C GLN A 106 -32.26 -18.69 12.80
N GLU A 107 -32.76 -17.74 12.00
CA GLU A 107 -34.20 -17.62 11.72
C GLU A 107 -34.75 -18.91 11.11
N ALA A 108 -34.04 -19.46 10.10
CA ALA A 108 -34.47 -20.70 9.44
C ALA A 108 -34.48 -21.91 10.40
N VAL A 109 -33.52 -21.99 11.34
CA VAL A 109 -33.52 -23.03 12.37
C VAL A 109 -34.70 -22.89 13.33
N LEU A 110 -34.97 -21.66 13.79
CA LEU A 110 -36.11 -21.40 14.68
C LEU A 110 -37.46 -21.71 14.01
N ASP A 111 -37.65 -21.31 12.76
CA ASP A 111 -38.85 -21.62 11.98
C ASP A 111 -39.01 -23.15 11.80
N TYR A 112 -37.93 -23.83 11.43
CA TYR A 112 -37.91 -25.28 11.27
C TYR A 112 -38.28 -26.00 12.55
N MET A 113 -37.72 -25.61 13.70
CA MET A 113 -37.99 -26.23 14.98
C MET A 113 -39.43 -25.94 15.47
N THR A 114 -39.97 -24.76 15.21
CA THR A 114 -41.33 -24.42 15.53
C THR A 114 -42.29 -25.36 14.76
N ASP A 115 -42.08 -25.51 13.44
CA ASP A 115 -42.88 -26.44 12.62
C ASP A 115 -42.74 -27.90 13.13
N ALA A 116 -41.56 -28.33 13.54
CA ALA A 116 -41.35 -29.69 14.03
C ALA A 116 -42.04 -29.97 15.38
N ILE A 117 -42.14 -28.97 16.26
CA ILE A 117 -42.85 -29.03 17.53
C ILE A 117 -44.35 -29.10 17.27
N ASP A 118 -44.91 -28.23 16.42
CA ASP A 118 -46.31 -28.20 16.05
C ASP A 118 -46.78 -29.56 15.47
N GLN A 119 -45.97 -30.16 14.60
CA GLN A 119 -46.27 -31.43 13.97
C GLN A 119 -46.32 -32.61 15.00
N ARG A 120 -45.61 -32.55 16.10
CA ARG A 120 -45.55 -33.57 17.16
C ARG A 120 -46.67 -33.43 18.19
N GLN A 121 -47.45 -32.34 18.13
CA GLN A 121 -48.56 -32.05 19.07
C GLN A 121 -48.13 -32.20 20.54
N ALA A 122 -46.98 -31.63 20.91
CA ALA A 122 -46.49 -31.68 22.28
C ALA A 122 -47.41 -30.91 23.24
N PRO A 123 -47.49 -31.31 24.53
CA PRO A 123 -48.20 -30.50 25.52
C PRO A 123 -47.64 -29.05 25.56
N TYR A 124 -48.51 -28.06 25.70
CA TYR A 124 -48.13 -26.63 25.66
C TYR A 124 -46.91 -26.27 26.57
N GLU A 125 -46.83 -26.88 27.77
CA GLU A 125 -45.77 -26.61 28.71
C GLU A 125 -44.43 -27.15 28.20
N ILE A 126 -44.40 -28.33 27.52
CA ILE A 126 -43.22 -28.88 26.88
C ILE A 126 -42.82 -28.06 25.68
N GLU A 127 -43.79 -27.68 24.81
CA GLU A 127 -43.56 -26.81 23.66
C GLU A 127 -42.86 -25.50 24.08
N ARG A 128 -43.44 -24.78 25.04
CA ARG A 128 -42.88 -23.55 25.59
C ARG A 128 -41.47 -23.72 26.13
N ALA A 129 -41.24 -24.76 26.90
CA ALA A 129 -39.93 -25.03 27.50
C ALA A 129 -38.85 -25.36 26.45
N VAL A 130 -39.20 -26.16 25.42
CA VAL A 130 -38.32 -26.51 24.31
C VAL A 130 -37.98 -25.27 23.47
N LEU A 131 -38.95 -24.43 23.14
CA LEU A 131 -38.73 -23.19 22.38
C LEU A 131 -37.79 -22.22 23.13
N LEU A 132 -38.01 -22.03 24.43
CA LEU A 132 -37.12 -21.17 25.25
C LEU A 132 -35.69 -21.70 25.30
N ARG A 133 -35.52 -23.01 25.46
CA ARG A 133 -34.23 -23.69 25.47
C ARG A 133 -33.53 -23.56 24.12
N LEU A 134 -34.28 -23.79 23.04
CA LEU A 134 -33.76 -23.65 21.66
C LEU A 134 -33.33 -22.21 21.37
N PHE A 135 -34.16 -21.23 21.71
CA PHE A 135 -33.83 -19.80 21.51
C PHE A 135 -32.54 -19.42 22.22
N GLY A 136 -32.39 -19.78 23.50
CA GLY A 136 -31.18 -19.49 24.26
C GLY A 136 -29.93 -20.14 23.67
N ARG A 137 -30.04 -21.41 23.20
CA ARG A 137 -28.94 -22.14 22.60
C ARG A 137 -28.58 -21.65 21.20
N SER A 138 -29.58 -21.35 20.38
CA SER A 138 -29.35 -20.78 19.04
C SER A 138 -28.68 -19.39 19.11
N SER A 139 -29.07 -18.56 20.07
CA SER A 139 -28.45 -17.27 20.30
C SER A 139 -26.99 -17.39 20.73
N LYS A 140 -26.69 -18.30 21.67
CA LYS A 140 -25.29 -18.59 22.07
C LYS A 140 -24.47 -19.12 20.89
N TRP A 141 -25.06 -20.04 20.12
CA TRP A 141 -24.40 -20.61 18.94
C TRP A 141 -24.07 -19.54 17.90
N VAL A 142 -25.01 -18.66 17.55
CA VAL A 142 -24.77 -17.57 16.59
C VAL A 142 -23.67 -16.64 17.11
N SER A 143 -23.77 -16.19 18.36
CA SER A 143 -22.77 -15.27 18.93
C SER A 143 -21.36 -15.86 18.89
N THR A 144 -21.17 -17.10 19.34
CA THR A 144 -19.87 -17.76 19.34
C THR A 144 -19.38 -18.03 17.92
N SER A 145 -20.28 -18.46 17.00
CA SER A 145 -19.91 -18.72 15.61
C SER A 145 -19.48 -17.43 14.90
N VAL A 146 -20.22 -16.35 15.09
CA VAL A 146 -19.91 -15.04 14.49
C VAL A 146 -18.56 -14.54 14.99
N GLU A 147 -18.28 -14.63 16.29
CA GLU A 147 -17.01 -14.20 16.87
C GLU A 147 -15.83 -14.97 16.26
N LEU A 148 -15.81 -16.29 16.38
CA LEU A 148 -14.69 -17.13 15.92
C LEU A 148 -14.52 -17.12 14.39
N LEU A 149 -15.61 -17.07 13.64
CA LEU A 149 -15.54 -17.05 12.17
C LEU A 149 -15.23 -15.68 11.61
N THR A 150 -15.51 -14.61 12.35
CA THR A 150 -15.01 -13.26 12.01
C THR A 150 -13.49 -13.23 12.05
N ASP A 151 -12.87 -13.79 13.11
CA ASP A 151 -11.42 -13.88 13.21
C ASP A 151 -10.83 -14.68 12.03
N THR A 152 -11.40 -15.84 11.74
CA THR A 152 -10.99 -16.67 10.59
C THR A 152 -11.10 -15.95 9.26
N TYR A 153 -12.20 -15.20 9.06
CA TYR A 153 -12.40 -14.38 7.85
C TYR A 153 -11.34 -13.27 7.76
N MET A 154 -11.08 -12.56 8.85
CA MET A 154 -10.12 -11.46 8.87
C MET A 154 -8.69 -11.95 8.62
N GLU A 155 -8.29 -13.04 9.25
CA GLU A 155 -6.97 -13.68 9.02
C GLU A 155 -6.79 -14.09 7.54
N GLU A 156 -7.81 -14.72 6.95
CA GLU A 156 -7.71 -15.15 5.55
C GLU A 156 -7.71 -13.97 4.59
N ARG A 157 -8.52 -12.92 4.87
CA ARG A 157 -8.53 -11.69 4.08
C ARG A 157 -7.17 -11.00 4.10
N GLU A 158 -6.54 -10.94 5.27
CA GLU A 158 -5.19 -10.40 5.39
C GLU A 158 -4.16 -11.25 4.64
N ARG A 159 -4.26 -12.58 4.73
CA ARG A 159 -3.40 -13.50 3.98
C ARG A 159 -3.51 -13.29 2.47
N VAL A 160 -4.73 -13.17 1.94
CA VAL A 160 -4.98 -12.90 0.52
C VAL A 160 -4.40 -11.55 0.11
N PHE A 161 -4.58 -10.54 0.93
CA PHE A 161 -4.04 -9.20 0.68
C PHE A 161 -2.50 -9.19 0.67
N ARG A 162 -1.87 -9.79 1.68
CA ARG A 162 -0.40 -9.94 1.75
C ARG A 162 0.15 -10.73 0.55
N ALA A 163 -0.51 -11.83 0.16
CA ALA A 163 -0.09 -12.61 -1.00
C ALA A 163 -0.22 -11.83 -2.32
N ALA A 164 -1.23 -10.98 -2.47
CA ALA A 164 -1.38 -10.12 -3.63
C ALA A 164 -0.28 -9.04 -3.66
N LEU A 165 0.02 -8.41 -2.51
CA LEU A 165 1.09 -7.43 -2.38
C LEU A 165 2.47 -8.05 -2.68
N ASN A 166 2.76 -9.23 -2.13
CA ASN A 166 4.02 -9.94 -2.40
C ASN A 166 4.19 -10.26 -3.89
N ARG A 167 3.15 -10.81 -4.55
CA ARG A 167 3.20 -11.06 -6.00
C ARG A 167 3.44 -9.79 -6.82
N ARG A 168 2.83 -8.67 -6.41
CA ARG A 168 3.05 -7.35 -7.04
C ARG A 168 4.50 -6.91 -6.88
N THR A 169 5.03 -6.99 -5.66
CA THR A 169 6.40 -6.66 -5.31
C THR A 169 7.39 -7.55 -6.08
N GLU A 170 7.20 -8.86 -6.10
CA GLU A 170 8.01 -9.81 -6.87
C GLU A 170 8.02 -9.48 -8.37
N THR A 171 6.86 -9.15 -8.95
CA THR A 171 6.76 -8.78 -10.36
C THR A 171 7.54 -7.49 -10.66
N VAL A 172 7.46 -6.48 -9.78
CA VAL A 172 8.24 -5.24 -9.93
C VAL A 172 9.73 -5.52 -9.79
N HIS A 173 10.15 -6.29 -8.80
CA HIS A 173 11.56 -6.66 -8.64
C HIS A 173 12.11 -7.43 -9.84
N ALA A 174 11.35 -8.37 -10.39
CA ALA A 174 11.71 -9.09 -11.62
C ALA A 174 11.87 -8.12 -12.79
N LEU A 175 10.94 -7.18 -12.97
CA LEU A 175 11.06 -6.14 -13.99
C LEU A 175 12.29 -5.25 -13.81
N LEU A 176 12.68 -4.92 -12.58
CA LEU A 176 13.84 -4.06 -12.29
C LEU A 176 15.18 -4.79 -12.42
N SER A 177 15.24 -6.10 -12.16
CA SER A 177 16.47 -6.91 -12.17
C SER A 177 16.82 -7.50 -13.52
N ASP A 178 15.86 -7.67 -14.43
CA ASP A 178 16.09 -8.31 -15.73
C ASP A 178 16.85 -7.36 -16.68
N LEU A 179 18.14 -7.65 -16.90
CA LEU A 179 19.05 -6.87 -17.74
C LEU A 179 18.90 -7.21 -19.23
N ASP A 180 18.29 -8.36 -19.57
CA ASP A 180 18.18 -8.84 -20.95
C ASP A 180 16.80 -8.49 -21.56
N ALA A 181 16.77 -7.39 -22.27
CA ALA A 181 15.58 -6.84 -22.95
C ALA A 181 15.07 -7.65 -24.16
N ALA A 182 15.60 -8.84 -24.43
CA ALA A 182 15.36 -9.55 -25.70
C ALA A 182 14.09 -10.45 -25.73
N SER A 183 13.47 -10.76 -24.58
CA SER A 183 12.26 -11.62 -24.50
C SER A 183 10.94 -10.86 -24.22
N ALA A 184 10.90 -9.56 -24.40
CA ALA A 184 10.04 -8.62 -23.69
C ALA A 184 8.56 -8.52 -24.16
N GLY A 185 8.11 -9.12 -25.23
CA GLY A 185 6.77 -8.83 -25.78
C GLY A 185 5.63 -9.52 -25.01
N ALA A 186 5.61 -10.84 -24.96
CA ALA A 186 4.53 -11.62 -24.31
C ALA A 186 4.58 -11.51 -22.77
N ASP A 187 5.78 -11.42 -22.19
CA ASP A 187 5.99 -11.27 -20.76
C ASP A 187 5.53 -9.90 -20.25
N THR A 188 5.61 -8.84 -21.07
CA THR A 188 5.20 -7.48 -20.71
C THR A 188 3.69 -7.35 -20.54
N GLU A 189 2.89 -7.97 -21.40
CA GLU A 189 1.43 -7.95 -21.28
C GLU A 189 0.97 -8.71 -20.05
N GLN A 190 1.55 -9.88 -19.79
CA GLN A 190 1.26 -10.66 -18.62
C GLN A 190 1.68 -9.95 -17.31
N ALA A 191 2.84 -9.29 -17.30
CA ALA A 191 3.27 -8.45 -16.19
C ALA A 191 2.30 -7.26 -15.97
N SER A 192 1.84 -6.61 -17.06
CA SER A 192 0.85 -5.54 -16.99
C SER A 192 -0.46 -6.00 -16.34
N ILE A 193 -0.95 -7.20 -16.69
CA ILE A 193 -2.15 -7.81 -16.08
C ILE A 193 -1.91 -8.10 -14.60
N ARG A 194 -0.78 -8.71 -14.23
CA ARG A 194 -0.44 -9.03 -12.84
C ARG A 194 -0.33 -7.79 -11.96
N LEU A 195 0.21 -6.70 -12.49
CA LEU A 195 0.38 -5.43 -11.78
C LEU A 195 -0.90 -4.60 -11.75
N GLY A 196 -1.86 -4.85 -12.65
CA GLY A 196 -2.98 -3.94 -12.92
C GLY A 196 -2.49 -2.57 -13.43
N TYR A 197 -1.32 -2.55 -14.10
CA TYR A 197 -0.65 -1.34 -14.55
C TYR A 197 -0.04 -1.53 -15.94
N ARG A 198 -0.34 -0.63 -16.88
CA ARG A 198 0.06 -0.75 -18.29
C ARG A 198 1.53 -0.38 -18.49
N LEU A 199 2.38 -1.36 -18.79
CA LEU A 199 3.81 -1.17 -19.02
C LEU A 199 4.18 -0.66 -20.42
N ALA A 200 3.26 -0.67 -21.39
CA ALA A 200 3.51 -0.20 -22.75
C ALA A 200 3.45 1.33 -22.91
N GLY A 201 3.13 2.10 -21.85
CA GLY A 201 3.01 3.55 -21.87
C GLY A 201 4.29 4.30 -21.51
N GLN A 202 4.10 5.58 -21.18
CA GLN A 202 5.12 6.42 -20.54
C GLN A 202 5.01 6.30 -19.02
N HIS A 203 6.12 6.30 -18.32
CA HIS A 203 6.21 6.15 -16.88
C HIS A 203 7.07 7.24 -16.27
N LEU A 204 6.59 7.86 -15.20
CA LEU A 204 7.40 8.66 -14.29
C LEU A 204 7.49 7.92 -12.96
N ALA A 205 8.67 7.44 -12.63
CA ALA A 205 8.92 6.84 -11.33
C ALA A 205 9.26 7.89 -10.29
N PHE A 206 8.83 7.63 -9.06
CA PHE A 206 9.23 8.41 -7.89
C PHE A 206 9.33 7.53 -6.66
N VAL A 207 10.24 7.89 -5.78
CA VAL A 207 10.49 7.22 -4.50
C VAL A 207 10.03 8.16 -3.41
N LEU A 208 9.17 7.66 -2.51
CA LEU A 208 8.71 8.41 -1.34
C LEU A 208 9.27 7.77 -0.07
N TRP A 209 9.60 8.59 0.89
CA TRP A 209 10.02 8.14 2.22
C TRP A 209 9.63 9.16 3.29
N THR A 210 9.59 8.68 4.53
CA THR A 210 9.42 9.57 5.69
C THR A 210 10.77 9.76 6.36
N ASP A 211 11.15 11.01 6.59
CA ASP A 211 12.41 11.40 7.22
C ASP A 211 12.11 12.54 8.20
N GLU A 212 11.97 12.19 9.48
CA GLU A 212 11.95 13.21 10.54
C GLU A 212 13.02 12.93 11.58
N PRO A 213 14.10 13.72 11.61
CA PRO A 213 15.02 13.73 12.74
C PRO A 213 14.30 14.24 13.98
N GLY A 214 13.81 13.35 14.84
CA GLY A 214 13.22 13.68 16.13
C GLY A 214 11.69 13.82 16.19
N GLY A 215 10.96 13.45 15.14
CA GLY A 215 9.49 13.34 15.15
C GLY A 215 9.00 11.95 15.58
N GLU A 216 7.75 11.86 16.04
CA GLU A 216 7.07 10.56 16.20
C GLU A 216 6.95 9.93 14.82
N ILE A 217 7.69 8.85 14.59
CA ILE A 217 7.57 8.06 13.35
C ILE A 217 6.18 7.39 13.41
N PRO A 218 5.29 7.64 12.44
CA PRO A 218 4.01 6.92 12.38
C PRO A 218 4.24 5.42 12.44
N GLY A 219 3.35 4.68 13.10
CA GLY A 219 3.42 3.22 13.10
C GLY A 219 3.56 2.67 11.68
N GLU A 220 4.21 1.52 11.50
CA GLU A 220 4.62 0.98 10.18
C GLU A 220 3.48 0.99 9.12
N GLY A 221 2.26 0.60 9.52
CA GLY A 221 1.09 0.63 8.64
C GLY A 221 0.55 2.04 8.34
N GLU A 222 0.75 2.99 9.26
CA GLU A 222 0.33 4.37 9.14
C GLU A 222 1.25 5.16 8.18
N ALA A 223 2.56 4.90 8.24
CA ALA A 223 3.55 5.47 7.34
C ALA A 223 3.28 5.06 5.89
N ILE A 224 3.10 3.77 5.62
CA ILE A 224 2.79 3.27 4.26
C ILE A 224 1.48 3.85 3.75
N GLY A 225 0.43 3.94 4.59
CA GLY A 225 -0.85 4.57 4.20
C GLY A 225 -0.71 6.06 3.89
N LEU A 226 0.18 6.78 4.59
CA LEU A 226 0.49 8.17 4.29
C LEU A 226 1.19 8.30 2.93
N LEU A 227 2.23 7.50 2.69
CA LEU A 227 2.98 7.49 1.43
C LEU A 227 2.08 7.17 0.23
N ASP A 228 1.16 6.21 0.36
CA ASP A 228 0.22 5.85 -0.70
C ASP A 228 -0.74 7.01 -1.04
N ARG A 229 -1.27 7.71 -0.02
CA ARG A 229 -2.09 8.92 -0.24
C ARG A 229 -1.32 10.04 -0.94
N VAL A 230 -0.05 10.26 -0.57
CA VAL A 230 0.79 11.26 -1.23
C VAL A 230 1.08 10.85 -2.67
N ALA A 231 1.37 9.58 -2.93
CA ALA A 231 1.57 9.05 -4.28
C ALA A 231 0.35 9.26 -5.17
N ALA A 232 -0.85 9.01 -4.65
CA ALA A 232 -2.10 9.24 -5.38
C ALA A 232 -2.34 10.73 -5.67
N ARG A 233 -2.07 11.63 -4.71
CA ARG A 233 -2.15 13.10 -4.91
C ARG A 233 -1.18 13.58 -5.98
N LEU A 234 0.06 13.11 -5.94
CA LEU A 234 1.07 13.44 -6.94
C LEU A 234 0.66 12.95 -8.33
N ALA A 235 0.19 11.71 -8.45
CA ALA A 235 -0.31 11.18 -9.72
C ALA A 235 -1.48 12.01 -10.27
N ALA A 236 -2.43 12.40 -9.42
CA ALA A 236 -3.55 13.27 -9.81
C ALA A 236 -3.07 14.66 -10.30
N ALA A 237 -2.08 15.25 -9.62
CA ALA A 237 -1.48 16.53 -10.05
C ALA A 237 -0.72 16.41 -11.39
N LEU A 238 -0.17 15.23 -11.67
CA LEU A 238 0.43 14.86 -12.94
C LEU A 238 -0.61 14.56 -14.05
N GLY A 239 -1.90 14.66 -13.72
CA GLY A 239 -3.00 14.46 -14.67
C GLY A 239 -3.31 12.99 -14.96
N THR A 240 -2.96 12.06 -14.08
CA THR A 240 -3.25 10.64 -14.23
C THR A 240 -3.84 10.03 -12.96
N ALA A 241 -4.79 9.10 -13.12
CA ALA A 241 -5.28 8.25 -12.04
C ALA A 241 -4.52 6.90 -11.97
N ARG A 242 -3.62 6.63 -12.93
CA ARG A 242 -2.87 5.38 -13.02
C ARG A 242 -1.57 5.50 -12.25
N VAL A 243 -1.59 5.03 -11.02
CA VAL A 243 -0.40 4.94 -10.17
C VAL A 243 -0.17 3.48 -9.74
N LEU A 244 1.05 3.03 -9.87
CA LEU A 244 1.52 1.77 -9.31
C LEU A 244 2.36 2.10 -8.09
N THR A 245 1.98 1.58 -6.92
CA THR A 245 2.72 1.74 -5.67
C THR A 245 3.20 0.40 -5.16
N VAL A 246 4.42 0.34 -4.63
CA VAL A 246 5.04 -0.84 -4.04
C VAL A 246 5.84 -0.42 -2.83
N PRO A 247 5.49 -0.89 -1.61
CA PRO A 247 6.32 -0.69 -0.44
C PRO A 247 7.72 -1.29 -0.65
N SER A 248 8.76 -0.53 -0.34
CA SER A 248 10.16 -0.95 -0.45
C SER A 248 10.87 -1.06 0.90
N GLY A 249 10.16 -0.70 1.98
CA GLY A 249 10.58 -0.77 3.38
C GLY A 249 9.41 -0.43 4.29
N SER A 250 9.67 -0.27 5.58
CA SER A 250 8.65 0.09 6.58
C SER A 250 8.17 1.55 6.45
N SER A 251 9.02 2.42 5.92
CA SER A 251 8.79 3.86 5.75
C SER A 251 9.12 4.35 4.34
N ASP A 252 9.19 3.45 3.38
CA ASP A 252 9.63 3.69 2.00
C ASP A 252 8.67 3.10 0.99
N MET A 253 8.47 3.80 -0.13
CA MET A 253 7.59 3.37 -1.21
C MET A 253 8.16 3.74 -2.58
N TRP A 254 8.12 2.80 -3.50
CA TRP A 254 8.31 3.06 -4.92
C TRP A 254 6.97 3.31 -5.59
N ALA A 255 6.92 4.27 -6.49
CA ALA A 255 5.72 4.57 -7.25
C ALA A 255 6.02 4.90 -8.71
N TRP A 256 5.05 4.61 -9.59
CA TRP A 256 5.09 4.96 -11.01
C TRP A 256 3.76 5.57 -11.44
N ALA A 257 3.79 6.79 -11.94
CA ALA A 257 2.67 7.41 -12.61
C ALA A 257 2.69 7.03 -14.10
N GLY A 258 1.57 6.47 -14.60
CA GLY A 258 1.40 6.17 -16.02
C GLY A 258 0.91 7.41 -16.77
N LEU A 259 1.68 7.91 -17.74
CA LEU A 259 1.38 9.10 -18.52
C LEU A 259 0.82 8.70 -19.89
N ASP A 260 -0.13 9.48 -20.41
CA ASP A 260 -0.79 9.18 -21.68
C ASP A 260 -0.02 9.71 -22.89
N ASP A 261 0.73 10.82 -22.71
CA ASP A 261 1.39 11.52 -23.81
C ASP A 261 2.84 11.88 -23.47
N GLY A 262 3.75 11.72 -24.44
CA GLY A 262 5.14 12.16 -24.33
C GLY A 262 5.29 13.69 -24.20
N ALA A 263 4.35 14.48 -24.71
CA ALA A 263 4.34 15.93 -24.54
C ALA A 263 4.03 16.33 -23.07
N GLN A 264 3.15 15.59 -22.40
CA GLN A 264 2.91 15.75 -20.97
C GLN A 264 4.17 15.35 -20.18
N ALA A 265 4.79 14.24 -20.53
CA ALA A 265 6.03 13.79 -19.90
C ALA A 265 7.17 14.84 -19.99
N ALA A 266 7.29 15.52 -21.13
CA ALA A 266 8.30 16.56 -21.35
C ALA A 266 8.08 17.80 -20.44
N LYS A 267 6.82 18.17 -20.17
CA LYS A 267 6.50 19.30 -19.30
C LYS A 267 6.88 19.05 -17.84
N LEU A 268 6.78 17.78 -17.38
CA LEU A 268 7.06 17.40 -16.00
C LEU A 268 8.53 17.51 -15.59
N THR A 269 9.42 17.80 -16.54
CA THR A 269 10.84 18.07 -16.27
C THR A 269 11.15 19.55 -16.09
N ALA A 270 10.15 20.44 -16.18
CA ALA A 270 10.32 21.87 -16.00
C ALA A 270 10.40 22.24 -14.50
N PRO A 271 11.28 23.16 -14.10
CA PRO A 271 11.43 23.57 -12.68
C PRO A 271 10.13 24.09 -12.05
N GLU A 272 9.28 24.76 -12.85
CA GLU A 272 8.00 25.32 -12.38
C GLU A 272 7.02 24.21 -11.95
N GLU A 273 7.00 23.07 -12.66
CA GLU A 273 6.17 21.92 -12.30
C GLU A 273 6.65 21.24 -11.03
N LEU A 274 7.97 21.15 -10.84
CA LEU A 274 8.55 20.59 -9.61
C LEU A 274 8.23 21.45 -8.40
N THR A 275 8.25 22.78 -8.52
CA THR A 275 7.84 23.70 -7.46
C THR A 275 6.37 23.49 -7.09
N ARG A 276 5.50 23.30 -8.10
CA ARG A 276 4.08 23.01 -7.87
C ARG A 276 3.84 21.67 -7.17
N LEU A 277 4.63 20.64 -7.49
CA LEU A 277 4.56 19.35 -6.82
C LEU A 277 5.07 19.43 -5.38
N ALA A 278 6.04 20.30 -5.08
CA ALA A 278 6.57 20.50 -3.74
C ALA A 278 5.48 20.95 -2.75
N ASP A 279 4.54 21.78 -3.17
CA ASP A 279 3.42 22.25 -2.34
C ASP A 279 2.45 21.11 -1.92
N LEU A 280 2.50 19.98 -2.61
CA LEU A 280 1.67 18.79 -2.32
C LEU A 280 2.34 17.81 -1.35
N VAL A 281 3.63 18.00 -1.07
CA VAL A 281 4.44 17.11 -0.22
C VAL A 281 4.63 17.73 1.16
N GLU A 282 3.79 17.32 2.10
CA GLU A 282 3.85 17.80 3.48
C GLU A 282 4.79 16.95 4.34
N ALA A 283 5.29 17.52 5.47
CA ALA A 283 6.04 16.77 6.47
C ALA A 283 5.21 15.57 6.97
N PRO A 284 5.81 14.43 7.29
CA PRO A 284 7.25 14.11 7.22
C PRO A 284 7.70 13.53 5.87
N VAL A 285 6.88 13.61 4.80
CA VAL A 285 7.16 12.95 3.52
C VAL A 285 8.19 13.72 2.70
N ARG A 286 9.09 12.98 2.06
CA ARG A 286 10.00 13.44 1.01
C ARG A 286 9.79 12.61 -0.25
N VAL A 287 10.11 13.15 -1.41
CA VAL A 287 9.95 12.48 -2.69
C VAL A 287 11.12 12.79 -3.64
N ALA A 288 11.55 11.76 -4.35
CA ALA A 288 12.55 11.90 -5.41
C ALA A 288 11.96 11.36 -6.73
N PHE A 289 12.08 12.16 -7.80
CA PHE A 289 11.57 11.83 -9.13
C PHE A 289 12.69 11.45 -10.09
N GLY A 290 12.45 10.42 -10.90
CA GLY A 290 13.26 10.12 -12.08
C GLY A 290 12.89 11.00 -13.29
N VAL A 291 13.29 10.57 -14.46
CA VAL A 291 12.91 11.19 -15.75
C VAL A 291 11.86 10.31 -16.42
N PRO A 292 10.82 10.90 -17.02
CA PRO A 292 9.82 10.12 -17.74
C PRO A 292 10.44 9.27 -18.85
N GLY A 293 10.01 8.02 -18.97
CA GLY A 293 10.50 7.11 -20.01
C GLY A 293 9.44 6.12 -20.48
N ALA A 294 9.60 5.62 -21.71
CA ALA A 294 8.64 4.75 -22.38
C ALA A 294 8.93 3.27 -22.15
N HIS A 295 7.87 2.48 -22.11
CA HIS A 295 7.93 1.02 -22.05
C HIS A 295 8.67 0.50 -20.79
N VAL A 296 8.96 -0.79 -20.74
CA VAL A 296 9.70 -1.41 -19.62
C VAL A 296 11.09 -0.77 -19.42
N ALA A 297 11.75 -0.38 -20.51
CA ALA A 297 13.04 0.31 -20.42
C ALA A 297 12.93 1.65 -19.69
N GLY A 298 11.89 2.45 -20.01
CA GLY A 298 11.60 3.71 -19.34
C GLY A 298 11.13 3.51 -17.89
N PHE A 299 10.34 2.48 -17.62
CA PHE A 299 9.93 2.08 -16.28
C PHE A 299 11.15 1.83 -15.37
N ARG A 300 12.15 1.08 -15.88
CA ARG A 300 13.41 0.79 -15.19
C ARG A 300 14.31 2.01 -15.03
N ALA A 301 14.51 2.74 -16.12
CA ALA A 301 15.41 3.91 -16.14
C ALA A 301 14.92 4.99 -15.16
N SER A 302 13.65 5.35 -15.25
CA SER A 302 13.03 6.33 -14.38
C SER A 302 13.13 5.94 -12.89
N HIS A 303 12.97 4.66 -12.56
CA HIS A 303 13.15 4.18 -11.19
C HIS A 303 14.59 4.31 -10.70
N ARG A 304 15.58 3.90 -11.51
CA ARG A 304 17.00 4.04 -11.15
C ARG A 304 17.37 5.50 -10.89
N GLU A 305 16.84 6.41 -11.71
CA GLU A 305 17.06 7.84 -11.58
C GLU A 305 16.39 8.41 -10.32
N ALA A 306 15.15 7.98 -9.99
CA ALA A 306 14.49 8.36 -8.75
C ALA A 306 15.28 7.88 -7.51
N VAL A 307 15.77 6.65 -7.52
CA VAL A 307 16.65 6.12 -6.45
C VAL A 307 17.95 6.90 -6.37
N ALA A 308 18.54 7.26 -7.50
CA ALA A 308 19.75 8.08 -7.54
C ALA A 308 19.52 9.48 -6.94
N ALA A 309 18.40 10.12 -7.26
CA ALA A 309 18.03 11.41 -6.68
C ALA A 309 17.81 11.30 -5.16
N ARG A 310 17.17 10.22 -4.68
CA ARG A 310 17.06 9.94 -3.25
C ARG A 310 18.42 9.79 -2.58
N ASN A 311 19.34 9.04 -3.17
CA ASN A 311 20.68 8.84 -2.62
C ASN A 311 21.46 10.17 -2.45
N VAL A 312 21.21 11.13 -3.34
CA VAL A 312 21.74 12.49 -3.18
C VAL A 312 21.04 13.21 -2.03
N ALA A 313 19.71 13.11 -1.95
CA ALA A 313 18.92 13.74 -0.90
C ALA A 313 19.28 13.23 0.51
N ASP A 314 19.56 11.93 0.66
CA ASP A 314 19.92 11.30 1.93
C ASP A 314 21.33 11.73 2.42
N ARG A 315 22.17 12.21 1.50
CA ARG A 315 23.52 12.77 1.81
C ARG A 315 23.51 14.29 1.95
N GLY A 316 22.38 14.94 1.66
CA GLY A 316 22.22 16.39 1.75
C GLY A 316 22.05 16.88 3.18
N GLU A 317 21.97 18.21 3.35
CA GLU A 317 21.77 18.81 4.67
C GLU A 317 20.38 18.55 5.28
N PRO A 318 20.28 18.45 6.62
CA PRO A 318 19.01 18.52 7.31
C PRO A 318 18.25 19.80 6.94
N GLY A 319 16.98 19.68 6.53
CA GLY A 319 16.19 20.81 6.07
C GLY A 319 16.27 21.09 4.56
N ALA A 320 16.96 20.24 3.79
CA ALA A 320 16.93 20.26 2.32
C ALA A 320 15.47 20.19 1.79
N PRO A 321 15.22 20.62 0.55
CA PRO A 321 13.90 20.53 -0.09
C PRO A 321 13.29 19.14 0.05
N ARG A 322 11.96 19.03 0.14
CA ARG A 322 11.26 17.74 0.24
C ARG A 322 11.09 17.05 -1.10
N VAL A 323 11.28 17.77 -2.19
CA VAL A 323 11.15 17.27 -3.56
C VAL A 323 12.51 17.36 -4.25
N HIS A 324 12.95 16.25 -4.82
CA HIS A 324 14.20 16.13 -5.53
C HIS A 324 13.93 15.56 -6.93
N ALA A 325 14.35 16.27 -7.96
CA ALA A 325 14.30 15.77 -9.33
C ALA A 325 15.69 15.29 -9.77
N TYR A 326 15.77 14.11 -10.38
CA TYR A 326 17.04 13.55 -10.85
C TYR A 326 17.79 14.52 -11.76
N ARG A 327 17.09 15.20 -12.69
CA ARG A 327 17.74 16.17 -13.60
C ARG A 327 18.46 17.34 -12.92
N GLU A 328 18.02 17.70 -11.72
CA GLU A 328 18.66 18.77 -10.96
C GLU A 328 19.93 18.30 -10.25
N VAL A 329 19.98 17.01 -9.90
CA VAL A 329 21.08 16.41 -9.11
C VAL A 329 21.92 15.43 -9.92
N GLU A 330 21.60 15.19 -11.21
CA GLU A 330 22.25 14.20 -12.06
C GLU A 330 23.79 14.36 -12.10
N ILE A 331 24.27 15.57 -12.30
CA ILE A 331 25.72 15.86 -12.34
C ILE A 331 26.37 15.59 -10.98
N ALA A 332 25.73 16.00 -9.90
CA ALA A 332 26.21 15.75 -8.55
C ALA A 332 26.21 14.25 -8.23
N TYR A 333 25.15 13.53 -8.62
CA TYR A 333 25.08 12.08 -8.48
C TYR A 333 26.22 11.37 -9.20
N LEU A 334 26.43 11.68 -10.50
CA LEU A 334 27.48 11.06 -11.30
C LEU A 334 28.88 11.38 -10.76
N ALA A 335 29.12 12.60 -10.32
CA ALA A 335 30.40 12.99 -9.71
C ALA A 335 30.59 12.42 -8.30
N GLY A 336 29.51 12.15 -7.58
CA GLY A 336 29.49 11.65 -6.21
C GLY A 336 29.55 10.12 -6.08
N VAL A 337 29.68 9.36 -7.20
CA VAL A 337 29.86 7.89 -7.17
C VAL A 337 31.14 7.50 -6.41
N ASP A 338 32.20 8.28 -6.58
CA ASP A 338 33.42 8.17 -5.79
C ASP A 338 33.58 9.44 -4.94
N ASP A 339 33.32 9.33 -3.64
CA ASP A 339 33.35 10.44 -2.69
C ASP A 339 34.75 11.09 -2.60
N ALA A 340 35.83 10.30 -2.63
CA ALA A 340 37.17 10.80 -2.56
C ALA A 340 37.59 11.59 -3.83
N ALA A 341 37.17 11.07 -5.00
CA ALA A 341 37.41 11.76 -6.27
C ALA A 341 36.62 13.06 -6.36
N MET A 342 35.36 13.06 -5.89
CA MET A 342 34.50 14.25 -5.83
C MET A 342 35.11 15.34 -4.91
N ARG A 343 35.47 14.98 -3.67
CA ARG A 343 36.13 15.92 -2.73
C ARG A 343 37.44 16.44 -3.30
N GLY A 344 38.23 15.57 -3.95
CA GLY A 344 39.44 15.96 -4.65
C GLY A 344 39.19 16.97 -5.78
N LEU A 345 38.10 16.80 -6.56
CA LEU A 345 37.68 17.77 -7.57
C LEU A 345 37.30 19.11 -6.92
N ILE A 346 36.44 19.08 -5.90
CA ILE A 346 36.01 20.28 -5.18
C ILE A 346 37.23 21.07 -4.65
N GLY A 347 38.17 20.40 -3.98
CA GLY A 347 39.35 21.05 -3.43
C GLY A 347 40.26 21.67 -4.50
N ARG A 348 40.48 20.96 -5.61
CA ARG A 348 41.34 21.47 -6.71
C ARG A 348 40.70 22.64 -7.46
N GLU A 349 39.40 22.56 -7.74
CA GLU A 349 38.74 23.58 -8.55
C GLU A 349 38.32 24.81 -7.74
N LEU A 350 37.77 24.64 -6.54
CA LEU A 350 37.30 25.72 -5.71
C LEU A 350 38.42 26.38 -4.89
N ARG A 351 39.53 25.71 -4.61
CA ARG A 351 40.70 26.24 -3.86
C ARG A 351 40.26 27.00 -2.59
N ALA A 352 40.55 28.27 -2.48
CA ALA A 352 40.18 29.12 -1.35
C ALA A 352 38.65 29.26 -1.20
N LEU A 353 37.86 29.04 -2.26
CA LEU A 353 36.40 29.01 -2.21
C LEU A 353 35.85 27.73 -1.56
N ALA A 354 36.68 26.70 -1.34
CA ALA A 354 36.29 25.51 -0.58
C ALA A 354 36.26 25.75 0.95
N GLY A 355 36.58 26.97 1.40
CA GLY A 355 36.46 27.33 2.82
C GLY A 355 35.03 27.23 3.33
N ARG A 356 34.88 26.92 4.63
CA ARG A 356 33.57 26.76 5.32
C ARG A 356 33.04 28.09 5.91
N ASP A 357 33.79 29.19 5.75
CA ASP A 357 33.37 30.48 6.24
C ASP A 357 32.28 31.15 5.37
N SER A 358 31.54 32.09 5.95
CA SER A 358 30.42 32.79 5.30
C SER A 358 30.82 33.56 4.05
N ASN A 359 32.08 34.04 3.94
CA ASN A 359 32.54 34.75 2.76
C ASN A 359 32.79 33.79 1.60
N ALA A 360 33.42 32.62 1.85
CA ALA A 360 33.59 31.58 0.84
C ALA A 360 32.23 31.05 0.36
N ALA A 361 31.26 30.84 1.26
CA ALA A 361 29.90 30.45 0.92
C ALA A 361 29.22 31.44 -0.02
N ARG A 362 29.26 32.74 0.31
CA ARG A 362 28.70 33.82 -0.52
C ARG A 362 29.36 33.94 -1.89
N LEU A 363 30.68 33.69 -1.97
CA LEU A 363 31.40 33.70 -3.25
C LEU A 363 31.00 32.49 -4.11
N ARG A 364 30.86 31.28 -3.49
CA ARG A 364 30.33 30.10 -4.19
C ARG A 364 28.92 30.32 -4.73
N GLU A 365 28.01 30.89 -3.92
CA GLU A 365 26.66 31.24 -4.35
C GLU A 365 26.69 32.20 -5.55
N THR A 366 27.56 33.23 -5.49
CA THR A 366 27.72 34.18 -6.60
C THR A 366 28.25 33.50 -7.86
N LEU A 367 29.26 32.64 -7.74
CA LEU A 367 29.82 31.92 -8.87
C LEU A 367 28.80 30.94 -9.49
N HIS A 368 28.06 30.22 -8.66
CA HIS A 368 27.00 29.32 -9.10
C HIS A 368 25.90 30.07 -9.88
N ALA A 369 25.39 31.17 -9.33
CA ALA A 369 24.38 32.00 -9.99
C ALA A 369 24.94 32.61 -11.30
N TYR A 370 26.22 33.00 -11.32
CA TYR A 370 26.86 33.56 -12.50
C TYR A 370 26.98 32.55 -13.65
N LEU A 371 27.39 31.31 -13.35
CA LEU A 371 27.47 30.25 -14.34
C LEU A 371 26.08 29.85 -14.84
N SER A 372 25.10 29.74 -13.96
CA SER A 372 23.71 29.40 -14.31
C SER A 372 23.00 30.51 -15.10
N SER A 373 23.45 31.77 -14.95
CA SER A 373 22.93 32.96 -15.70
C SER A 373 23.72 33.23 -16.97
N HIS A 374 24.29 32.20 -17.60
CA HIS A 374 25.11 32.37 -18.83
C HIS A 374 26.21 33.40 -18.71
N ARG A 375 26.79 33.55 -17.53
CA ARG A 375 27.86 34.51 -17.22
C ARG A 375 27.46 35.98 -17.41
N SER A 376 26.17 36.32 -17.28
CA SER A 376 25.66 37.69 -17.35
C SER A 376 25.62 38.32 -15.95
N PRO A 377 26.43 39.35 -15.67
CA PRO A 377 26.39 40.06 -14.39
C PRO A 377 25.02 40.69 -14.07
N GLU A 378 24.31 41.12 -15.09
CA GLU A 378 22.96 41.71 -14.97
C GLU A 378 21.90 40.66 -14.56
N ALA A 379 21.93 39.49 -15.20
CA ALA A 379 21.04 38.38 -14.86
C ALA A 379 21.36 37.81 -13.46
N THR A 380 22.64 37.60 -13.15
CA THR A 380 23.11 37.18 -11.83
C THR A 380 22.69 38.14 -10.72
N ALA A 381 22.79 39.46 -10.96
CA ALA A 381 22.39 40.50 -10.02
C ALA A 381 20.89 40.42 -9.66
N LYS A 382 20.03 40.11 -10.64
CA LYS A 382 18.59 39.88 -10.43
C LYS A 382 18.32 38.63 -9.58
N VAL A 383 19.01 37.53 -9.87
CA VAL A 383 18.89 36.27 -9.12
C VAL A 383 19.30 36.44 -7.65
N LEU A 384 20.40 37.16 -7.41
CA LEU A 384 20.94 37.35 -6.06
C LEU A 384 20.38 38.57 -5.29
N GLY A 385 19.52 39.38 -5.92
CA GLY A 385 18.97 40.60 -5.29
C GLY A 385 20.04 41.67 -4.97
N VAL A 386 21.11 41.73 -5.74
CA VAL A 386 22.23 42.66 -5.51
C VAL A 386 22.45 43.58 -6.72
N HIS A 387 23.26 44.64 -6.57
CA HIS A 387 23.63 45.49 -7.69
C HIS A 387 24.66 44.81 -8.61
N LYS A 388 24.59 45.03 -9.92
CA LYS A 388 25.48 44.42 -10.92
C LYS A 388 26.97 44.68 -10.66
N ASN A 389 27.32 45.83 -10.10
CA ASN A 389 28.72 46.13 -9.75
C ASN A 389 29.24 45.27 -8.61
N THR A 390 28.35 44.89 -7.68
CA THR A 390 28.70 43.90 -6.61
C THR A 390 29.01 42.54 -7.22
N VAL A 391 28.25 42.11 -8.22
CA VAL A 391 28.55 40.85 -8.94
C VAL A 391 29.89 40.94 -9.63
N ARG A 392 30.17 42.01 -10.40
CA ARG A 392 31.45 42.18 -11.08
C ARG A 392 32.64 42.14 -10.11
N TYR A 393 32.52 42.86 -8.99
CA TYR A 393 33.56 42.86 -7.95
C TYR A 393 33.79 41.46 -7.37
N ARG A 394 32.70 40.74 -7.06
CA ARG A 394 32.80 39.35 -6.54
C ARG A 394 33.42 38.42 -7.57
N ILE A 395 33.07 38.53 -8.86
CA ILE A 395 33.65 37.70 -9.93
C ILE A 395 35.14 37.93 -10.07
N GLN A 396 35.58 39.21 -10.08
CA GLN A 396 36.99 39.52 -10.09
C GLN A 396 37.73 38.93 -8.88
N ARG A 397 37.12 39.03 -7.69
CA ARG A 397 37.69 38.46 -6.47
C ARG A 397 37.75 36.92 -6.50
N ILE A 398 36.77 36.29 -7.13
CA ILE A 398 36.74 34.81 -7.34
C ILE A 398 37.91 34.42 -8.26
N GLU A 399 38.13 35.07 -9.38
CA GLU A 399 39.22 34.76 -10.31
C GLU A 399 40.62 34.97 -9.67
N GLU A 400 40.78 36.02 -8.84
CA GLU A 400 41.99 36.20 -8.04
C GLU A 400 42.23 35.00 -7.09
N LEU A 401 41.20 34.50 -6.39
CA LEU A 401 41.29 33.40 -5.46
C LEU A 401 41.48 32.04 -6.17
N LEU A 402 40.93 31.88 -7.36
CA LEU A 402 41.14 30.70 -8.20
C LEU A 402 42.53 30.70 -8.89
N GLY A 403 43.08 31.88 -9.14
CA GLY A 403 44.33 32.07 -9.88
C GLY A 403 44.21 31.80 -11.38
N HIS A 404 43.00 31.78 -11.92
CA HIS A 404 42.73 31.66 -13.35
C HIS A 404 41.32 32.24 -13.68
N SER A 405 41.04 32.48 -14.95
CA SER A 405 39.71 32.90 -15.37
C SER A 405 38.67 31.78 -15.21
N ILE A 406 37.42 32.16 -14.90
CA ILE A 406 36.29 31.24 -14.80
C ILE A 406 36.06 30.48 -16.12
N GLU A 407 36.33 31.14 -17.27
CA GLU A 407 36.15 30.53 -18.60
C GLU A 407 37.07 29.32 -18.80
N ALA A 408 38.30 29.40 -18.35
CA ALA A 408 39.31 28.34 -18.55
C ALA A 408 38.91 26.99 -17.94
N ARG A 409 38.09 27.03 -16.88
CA ARG A 409 37.70 25.81 -16.11
C ARG A 409 36.18 25.75 -15.83
N SER A 410 35.37 26.41 -16.65
CA SER A 410 33.93 26.62 -16.37
C SER A 410 33.15 25.31 -16.10
N LEU A 411 33.41 24.25 -16.85
CA LEU A 411 32.74 22.95 -16.63
C LEU A 411 33.14 22.32 -15.28
N ALA A 412 34.44 22.29 -14.97
CA ALA A 412 34.92 21.70 -13.72
C ALA A 412 34.42 22.50 -12.49
N LEU A 413 34.40 23.85 -12.59
CA LEU A 413 33.85 24.74 -11.57
C LEU A 413 32.36 24.52 -11.39
N ALA A 414 31.57 24.43 -12.47
CA ALA A 414 30.15 24.16 -12.43
C ALA A 414 29.85 22.78 -11.78
N THR A 415 30.63 21.74 -12.13
CA THR A 415 30.50 20.41 -11.51
C THR A 415 30.81 20.43 -10.02
N ALA A 416 31.92 21.07 -9.61
CA ALA A 416 32.28 21.19 -8.20
C ALA A 416 31.20 21.93 -7.38
N LEU A 417 30.66 23.02 -7.95
CA LEU A 417 29.56 23.77 -7.31
C LEU A 417 28.25 22.99 -7.24
N ALA A 418 27.91 22.21 -8.28
CA ALA A 418 26.76 21.34 -8.26
C ALA A 418 26.86 20.28 -7.15
N CYS A 419 28.07 19.71 -6.94
CA CYS A 419 28.32 18.78 -5.83
C CYS A 419 28.12 19.47 -4.46
N VAL A 420 28.68 20.67 -4.27
CA VAL A 420 28.52 21.40 -3.00
C VAL A 420 27.05 21.80 -2.77
N ALA A 421 26.33 22.19 -3.83
CA ALA A 421 24.91 22.54 -3.73
C ALA A 421 24.05 21.31 -3.35
N ALA A 422 24.37 20.13 -3.88
CA ALA A 422 23.58 18.91 -3.67
C ALA A 422 23.90 18.22 -2.33
N TYR A 423 25.17 18.17 -1.94
CA TYR A 423 25.65 17.45 -0.75
C TYR A 423 25.96 18.34 0.45
N GLY A 424 25.83 19.66 0.29
CA GLY A 424 26.08 20.62 1.36
C GLY A 424 27.58 20.83 1.73
N PRO A 425 27.85 21.53 2.84
CA PRO A 425 29.19 21.80 3.33
C PRO A 425 30.01 20.56 3.67
N ASP A 426 29.35 19.42 3.91
CA ASP A 426 30.06 18.17 4.20
C ASP A 426 30.78 17.58 2.99
N ALA A 427 30.45 18.01 1.78
CA ALA A 427 31.19 17.71 0.57
C ALA A 427 32.52 18.49 0.44
N LEU A 428 32.67 19.58 1.19
CA LEU A 428 33.91 20.37 1.20
C LEU A 428 35.04 19.58 1.86
N PRO A 429 36.27 19.67 1.33
CA PRO A 429 37.42 18.98 1.87
C PRO A 429 37.80 19.40 3.30
#